data_0247d3dec202dc7f0feea0674b86164c
#
_entry.id   0247d3dec202dc7f0feea0674b86164c
#
_cell.length_a   1.000
_cell.length_b   1.000
_cell.length_c   1.000
_cell.angle_alpha   90.00
_cell.angle_beta   90.00
_cell.angle_gamma   90.00
#
_symmetry.space_group_name_H-M   'P 1'
#
loop_
_entity.id
_entity.type
_entity.pdbx_description
1 polymer ?
#
loop_
_entity_poly.entity_id
_entity_poly.type
_entity_poly.pdbx_seq_one_letter_code
_entity_poly.pdbx_strand_id
1 'polypeptide(L)'
;MRGNERQISLLLIVLLLIGGWAMSGFQTIGYQFPEVPAAVSNQTTDLSDKRILADSDFNPEEQLGVTGRTSYREKELRVDHTFTSNLPLVVIDTGNQEPKRGVVWDSEKKYYVPTGEDPYAYGEIFVIDHSDGQNRVDDDAEVHSQCKVKLRGNSSGNYDKKQYLVKLIDEAGKSEEQSILGMGSDSEWILNISFIDKSLLRNYLAYAAAGAVMSYTPDVRFCEVLWKDENGYRYEGVYLMMESVRVGKHRVDLPQYSENSPMTPALLRRDRYNVNGLMLENHATKKGLTSGFLDVEDPDKEVITEKGIQNITRQIDCFELALYADVWEEFVKYRDYIDMQSFVDYFILNEFFLNYDAGYNSTYMYMDYSGKLTMGPVWDFDQAIDNNATISADLQTTAFHSAPWFDRMLQDPIFTTAIMERYAELRKSILSDESIETFVYETIEYLGDAVERDWARWGYYYTEGNYLKSDSYDGKDRNTDTHQEEVDKILNVLSEHGVWLDEHLDSLYQFKMLSLDDATAYSQTNKKDYRSALAVVFIAVFLISVKLVLKYESE
;
A
#
# COMPACT_ATOMS: atom_id res chain seq x y z
N MET A 1 -55.84 -45.25 9.75
CA MET A 1 -55.13 -44.24 10.56
C MET A 1 -53.61 -44.32 10.42
N ARG A 2 -52.91 -45.46 10.55
CA ARG A 2 -51.42 -45.54 10.44
C ARG A 2 -50.81 -45.17 9.08
N GLY A 3 -51.57 -45.06 8.01
CA GLY A 3 -51.05 -44.68 6.66
C GLY A 3 -50.87 -43.19 6.49
N ASN A 4 -51.74 -42.37 7.08
CA ASN A 4 -51.70 -40.90 6.95
C ASN A 4 -50.58 -40.26 7.80
N GLU A 5 -50.29 -40.82 8.97
CA GLU A 5 -49.19 -40.34 9.83
C GLU A 5 -47.84 -40.53 9.17
N ARG A 6 -47.62 -41.67 8.46
CA ARG A 6 -46.40 -41.90 7.69
C ARG A 6 -46.25 -40.95 6.51
N GLN A 7 -47.36 -40.60 5.85
CA GLN A 7 -47.30 -39.66 4.72
C GLN A 7 -47.05 -38.22 5.19
N ILE A 8 -47.64 -37.79 6.32
CA ILE A 8 -47.42 -36.48 6.93
C ILE A 8 -45.98 -36.37 7.44
N SER A 9 -45.46 -37.41 8.12
CA SER A 9 -44.06 -37.44 8.59
C SER A 9 -43.06 -37.43 7.42
N LEU A 10 -43.37 -38.13 6.33
CA LEU A 10 -42.52 -38.13 5.11
C LEU A 10 -42.54 -36.76 4.44
N LEU A 11 -43.68 -36.08 4.36
CA LEU A 11 -43.84 -34.74 3.81
C LEU A 11 -43.06 -33.68 4.63
N LEU A 12 -43.11 -33.81 5.95
CA LEU A 12 -42.34 -32.94 6.89
C LEU A 12 -40.84 -33.15 6.77
N ILE A 13 -40.39 -34.42 6.61
CA ILE A 13 -38.97 -34.73 6.40
C ILE A 13 -38.51 -34.21 5.04
N VAL A 14 -39.31 -34.35 3.98
CA VAL A 14 -38.98 -33.82 2.66
C VAL A 14 -38.95 -32.31 2.65
N LEU A 15 -39.88 -31.62 3.35
CA LEU A 15 -39.87 -30.18 3.50
C LEU A 15 -38.67 -29.67 4.34
N LEU A 16 -38.28 -30.42 5.37
CA LEU A 16 -37.08 -30.11 6.16
C LEU A 16 -35.78 -30.35 5.37
N LEU A 17 -35.75 -31.39 4.54
CA LEU A 17 -34.61 -31.68 3.67
C LEU A 17 -34.51 -30.67 2.52
N ILE A 18 -35.62 -30.27 1.90
CA ILE A 18 -35.64 -29.22 0.87
C ILE A 18 -35.29 -27.88 1.49
N GLY A 19 -35.79 -27.53 2.67
CA GLY A 19 -35.44 -26.35 3.41
C GLY A 19 -33.96 -26.33 3.84
N GLY A 20 -33.46 -27.45 4.34
CA GLY A 20 -32.05 -27.64 4.66
C GLY A 20 -31.13 -27.56 3.43
N TRP A 21 -31.57 -28.15 2.30
CA TRP A 21 -30.84 -28.10 1.04
C TRP A 21 -30.91 -26.69 0.42
N ALA A 22 -32.04 -26.01 0.47
CA ALA A 22 -32.15 -24.62 0.08
C ALA A 22 -31.27 -23.71 0.96
N MET A 23 -31.20 -23.97 2.27
CA MET A 23 -30.31 -23.24 3.17
C MET A 23 -28.82 -23.56 2.97
N SER A 24 -28.47 -24.82 2.65
CA SER A 24 -27.08 -25.21 2.37
C SER A 24 -26.62 -24.82 0.97
N GLY A 25 -27.54 -24.74 0.01
CA GLY A 25 -27.26 -24.24 -1.35
C GLY A 25 -27.08 -22.72 -1.43
N PHE A 26 -27.40 -22.02 -0.34
CA PHE A 26 -27.12 -20.59 -0.15
C PHE A 26 -25.86 -20.35 0.71
N GLN A 27 -24.86 -21.22 0.63
CA GLN A 27 -23.52 -20.77 0.97
C GLN A 27 -23.23 -19.61 0.03
N THR A 28 -23.23 -18.40 0.59
CA THR A 28 -22.54 -17.30 -0.05
C THR A 28 -21.19 -17.84 -0.47
N ILE A 29 -20.83 -17.70 -1.74
CA ILE A 29 -19.45 -17.75 -2.16
C ILE A 29 -18.84 -16.50 -1.53
N GLY A 30 -18.73 -16.51 -0.20
CA GLY A 30 -17.97 -15.54 0.54
C GLY A 30 -16.52 -15.94 0.35
N TYR A 31 -15.69 -15.04 -0.12
CA TYR A 31 -14.28 -15.23 -0.05
C TYR A 31 -13.93 -15.42 1.43
N GLN A 32 -13.20 -16.50 1.74
CA GLN A 32 -12.60 -16.66 3.05
C GLN A 32 -11.31 -15.86 3.04
N PHE A 33 -11.34 -14.70 3.68
CA PHE A 33 -10.15 -13.92 3.91
C PHE A 33 -9.28 -14.60 4.98
N PRO A 34 -7.93 -14.45 4.93
CA PRO A 34 -7.06 -14.86 6.02
C PRO A 34 -7.46 -14.16 7.33
N GLU A 35 -7.12 -14.77 8.45
CA GLU A 35 -7.26 -14.11 9.75
C GLU A 35 -6.45 -12.81 9.76
N VAL A 36 -7.09 -11.74 10.22
CA VAL A 36 -6.47 -10.41 10.31
C VAL A 36 -5.95 -10.22 11.73
N PRO A 37 -4.76 -9.66 11.90
CA PRO A 37 -4.26 -9.27 13.20
C PRO A 37 -5.24 -8.34 13.94
N ALA A 38 -5.28 -8.44 15.26
CA ALA A 38 -6.19 -7.62 16.09
C ALA A 38 -5.86 -6.12 16.02
N ALA A 39 -4.60 -5.79 15.75
CA ALA A 39 -4.12 -4.42 15.61
C ALA A 39 -3.07 -4.34 14.50
N VAL A 40 -2.80 -3.14 14.01
CA VAL A 40 -1.63 -2.89 13.16
C VAL A 40 -0.40 -3.28 13.98
N SER A 41 0.37 -4.22 13.47
CA SER A 41 1.66 -4.55 14.07
C SER A 41 2.74 -3.76 13.34
N ASN A 42 3.68 -3.24 14.09
CA ASN A 42 4.90 -2.74 13.52
C ASN A 42 5.73 -3.95 13.07
N GLN A 43 5.55 -4.39 11.82
CA GLN A 43 6.24 -5.58 11.27
C GLN A 43 7.75 -5.42 11.33
N THR A 44 8.17 -4.20 11.40
CA THR A 44 9.54 -3.82 11.20
C THR A 44 10.33 -3.81 12.48
N THR A 45 9.67 -3.72 13.63
CA THR A 45 10.39 -3.63 14.89
C THR A 45 9.52 -4.12 16.03
N ASP A 46 10.04 -5.00 16.85
CA ASP A 46 9.56 -5.09 18.22
C ASP A 46 10.05 -3.82 18.93
N LEU A 47 9.21 -2.79 18.89
CA LEU A 47 9.50 -1.49 19.50
C LEU A 47 9.65 -1.60 21.02
N SER A 48 9.15 -2.70 21.63
CA SER A 48 9.21 -2.88 23.08
C SER A 48 10.65 -2.99 23.60
N ASP A 49 11.56 -3.55 22.79
CA ASP A 49 12.96 -3.72 23.18
C ASP A 49 13.84 -2.51 22.85
N LYS A 50 13.35 -1.59 21.98
CA LYS A 50 14.09 -0.41 21.52
C LYS A 50 13.54 0.92 22.06
N ARG A 51 12.63 0.89 23.04
CA ARG A 51 12.13 2.11 23.69
C ARG A 51 13.24 2.78 24.47
N ILE A 52 13.88 3.74 23.87
CA ILE A 52 14.69 4.70 24.58
C ILE A 52 13.73 5.76 25.10
N LEU A 53 13.79 6.00 26.38
CA LEU A 53 13.16 7.19 26.96
C LEU A 53 13.76 8.38 26.22
N ALA A 54 12.91 9.11 25.49
CA ALA A 54 13.33 10.37 24.86
C ALA A 54 14.07 11.19 25.90
N ASP A 55 15.27 11.63 25.57
CA ASP A 55 16.01 12.54 26.44
C ASP A 55 15.26 13.88 26.38
N SER A 56 14.53 14.20 27.44
CA SER A 56 13.71 15.40 27.52
C SER A 56 14.52 16.70 27.42
N ASP A 57 15.83 16.56 27.37
CA ASP A 57 16.79 17.68 27.33
C ASP A 57 17.43 17.85 25.95
N PHE A 58 16.89 17.22 24.86
CA PHE A 58 17.41 17.44 23.52
C PHE A 58 17.38 18.93 23.16
N ASN A 59 18.53 19.48 22.92
CA ASN A 59 18.71 20.85 22.47
C ASN A 59 19.34 20.87 21.07
N PRO A 60 18.57 21.17 20.01
CA PRO A 60 19.09 21.24 18.65
C PRO A 60 20.29 22.20 18.50
N GLU A 61 20.33 23.26 19.28
CA GLU A 61 21.44 24.23 19.27
C GLU A 61 22.74 23.60 19.75
N GLU A 62 22.67 22.74 20.75
CA GLU A 62 23.83 22.13 21.38
C GLU A 62 24.40 20.96 20.59
N GLN A 63 23.51 20.08 20.08
CA GLN A 63 23.91 18.88 19.34
C GLN A 63 24.17 19.14 17.85
N LEU A 64 23.44 20.06 17.23
CA LEU A 64 23.51 20.32 15.80
C LEU A 64 24.08 21.70 15.47
N GLY A 65 24.41 22.51 16.47
CA GLY A 65 24.91 23.87 16.27
C GLY A 65 23.89 24.83 15.65
N VAL A 66 22.62 24.58 15.86
CA VAL A 66 21.49 25.22 15.17
C VAL A 66 20.83 26.22 16.09
N THR A 67 20.92 27.51 15.79
CA THR A 67 20.25 28.59 16.52
C THR A 67 18.95 29.00 15.85
N GLY A 68 17.81 28.57 16.43
CA GLY A 68 16.47 29.02 16.04
C GLY A 68 15.92 28.39 14.75
N ARG A 69 14.60 28.50 14.57
CA ARG A 69 13.86 28.00 13.39
C ARG A 69 14.14 28.75 12.08
N THR A 70 15.23 29.47 11.97
CA THR A 70 15.55 30.30 10.82
C THR A 70 16.16 29.46 9.70
N SER A 71 15.49 29.50 8.56
CA SER A 71 15.80 28.94 7.23
C SER A 71 17.22 28.38 7.05
N TYR A 72 17.34 27.06 7.15
CA TYR A 72 18.55 26.31 6.79
C TYR A 72 18.63 25.95 5.31
N ARG A 73 17.81 26.56 4.47
CA ARG A 73 17.77 26.27 3.03
C ARG A 73 19.13 26.35 2.37
N GLU A 74 20.00 27.18 2.89
CA GLU A 74 21.35 27.43 2.34
C GLU A 74 22.49 26.84 3.18
N LYS A 75 22.18 26.20 4.32
CA LYS A 75 23.21 25.65 5.21
C LYS A 75 23.07 24.14 5.31
N GLU A 76 24.13 23.45 4.92
CA GLU A 76 24.29 22.05 5.29
C GLU A 76 24.37 21.93 6.81
N LEU A 77 23.56 21.03 7.37
CA LEU A 77 23.69 20.69 8.77
C LEU A 77 24.79 19.65 8.91
N ARG A 78 25.76 19.90 9.77
CA ARG A 78 26.91 19.00 9.96
C ARG A 78 27.03 18.55 11.39
N VAL A 79 27.41 17.30 11.55
CA VAL A 79 27.68 16.68 12.84
C VAL A 79 29.10 16.12 12.85
N ASP A 80 29.62 15.87 14.01
CA ASP A 80 30.94 15.25 14.17
C ASP A 80 30.84 13.76 14.53
N HIS A 81 31.95 13.12 14.77
CA HIS A 81 32.04 11.69 15.09
C HIS A 81 31.39 11.31 16.43
N THR A 82 31.06 12.29 17.28
CA THR A 82 30.41 12.05 18.58
C THR A 82 28.89 12.07 18.49
N PHE A 83 28.35 12.34 17.32
CA PHE A 83 26.90 12.38 17.10
C PHE A 83 26.27 11.04 17.47
N THR A 84 25.18 11.10 18.20
CA THR A 84 24.40 9.95 18.64
C THR A 84 22.94 10.05 18.19
N SER A 85 22.33 8.90 17.90
CA SER A 85 20.92 8.80 17.55
C SER A 85 20.25 7.66 18.30
N ASN A 86 18.98 7.85 18.62
CA ASN A 86 18.09 6.79 19.06
C ASN A 86 17.65 5.87 17.91
N LEU A 87 17.74 6.33 16.66
CA LEU A 87 17.46 5.54 15.47
C LEU A 87 18.76 4.94 14.91
N PRO A 88 18.66 3.86 14.13
CA PRO A 88 19.77 3.35 13.34
C PRO A 88 20.42 4.48 12.50
N LEU A 89 21.74 4.47 12.41
CA LEU A 89 22.48 5.39 11.56
C LEU A 89 22.89 4.72 10.25
N VAL A 90 22.68 5.41 9.16
CA VAL A 90 23.16 5.02 7.83
C VAL A 90 24.17 6.06 7.37
N VAL A 91 25.44 5.68 7.33
CA VAL A 91 26.52 6.54 6.87
C VAL A 91 26.93 6.13 5.47
N ILE A 92 26.95 7.10 4.54
CA ILE A 92 27.39 6.90 3.16
C ILE A 92 28.66 7.70 2.91
N ASP A 93 29.71 7.03 2.43
CA ASP A 93 30.99 7.64 2.07
C ASP A 93 31.30 7.33 0.59
N THR A 94 31.20 8.32 -0.28
CA THR A 94 31.49 8.20 -1.72
C THR A 94 32.76 8.94 -2.14
N GLY A 95 33.61 9.32 -1.17
CA GLY A 95 34.86 10.04 -1.50
C GLY A 95 34.61 11.35 -2.26
N ASN A 96 33.61 12.12 -1.85
CA ASN A 96 33.17 13.39 -2.49
C ASN A 96 32.50 13.23 -3.87
N GLN A 97 32.15 12.03 -4.31
CA GLN A 97 31.32 11.86 -5.49
C GLN A 97 29.85 12.11 -5.14
N GLU A 98 29.19 12.99 -5.88
CA GLU A 98 27.77 13.25 -5.70
C GLU A 98 26.94 12.33 -6.62
N PRO A 99 25.93 11.61 -6.07
CA PRO A 99 25.03 10.80 -6.89
C PRO A 99 24.18 11.70 -7.77
N LYS A 100 23.89 11.22 -8.98
CA LYS A 100 23.13 11.97 -9.98
C LYS A 100 21.80 11.29 -10.30
N ARG A 101 20.96 12.00 -11.02
CA ARG A 101 19.77 11.42 -11.65
C ARG A 101 20.16 10.77 -12.97
N GLY A 102 19.68 9.56 -13.21
CA GLY A 102 19.82 8.89 -14.51
C GLY A 102 18.87 9.43 -15.59
N VAL A 103 17.92 10.27 -15.22
CA VAL A 103 16.88 10.81 -16.12
C VAL A 103 16.66 12.31 -15.91
N VAL A 104 16.23 12.99 -16.97
CA VAL A 104 15.88 14.41 -16.99
C VAL A 104 14.52 14.59 -17.69
N TRP A 105 13.73 15.56 -17.20
CA TRP A 105 12.44 15.89 -17.84
C TRP A 105 12.65 16.57 -19.19
N ASP A 106 12.09 15.97 -20.24
CA ASP A 106 12.05 16.53 -21.59
C ASP A 106 10.72 17.28 -21.77
N SER A 107 10.78 18.61 -21.83
CA SER A 107 9.60 19.47 -21.92
C SER A 107 8.86 19.37 -23.26
N GLU A 108 9.51 18.90 -24.31
CA GLU A 108 8.89 18.69 -25.63
C GLU A 108 8.17 17.36 -25.68
N LYS A 109 8.82 16.30 -25.19
CA LYS A 109 8.28 14.93 -25.19
C LYS A 109 7.29 14.69 -24.06
N LYS A 110 7.32 15.50 -22.98
CA LYS A 110 6.47 15.35 -21.79
C LYS A 110 6.69 14.05 -21.02
N TYR A 111 7.91 13.54 -21.02
CA TYR A 111 8.35 12.42 -20.21
C TYR A 111 9.84 12.52 -19.86
N TYR A 112 10.29 11.68 -18.92
CA TYR A 112 11.69 11.64 -18.53
C TYR A 112 12.52 10.86 -19.55
N VAL A 113 13.68 11.40 -19.93
CA VAL A 113 14.64 10.77 -20.84
C VAL A 113 15.97 10.49 -20.13
N PRO A 114 16.73 9.47 -20.53
CA PRO A 114 18.05 9.19 -19.96
C PRO A 114 19.00 10.37 -20.14
N THR A 115 19.82 10.63 -19.14
CA THR A 115 20.90 11.65 -19.24
C THR A 115 22.05 11.18 -20.13
N GLY A 116 22.23 9.86 -20.28
CA GLY A 116 23.38 9.28 -21.00
C GLY A 116 24.67 9.21 -20.18
N GLU A 117 24.65 9.71 -18.93
CA GLU A 117 25.77 9.62 -17.98
C GLU A 117 25.53 8.52 -16.96
N ASP A 118 26.62 7.98 -16.38
CA ASP A 118 26.49 7.12 -15.19
C ASP A 118 25.96 7.94 -14.01
N PRO A 119 24.78 7.60 -13.47
CA PRO A 119 24.20 8.35 -12.36
C PRO A 119 24.78 7.96 -10.99
N TYR A 120 25.57 6.90 -10.91
CA TYR A 120 26.03 6.34 -9.65
C TYR A 120 27.28 7.05 -9.12
N ALA A 121 27.26 7.35 -7.82
CA ALA A 121 28.44 7.57 -7.01
C ALA A 121 28.81 6.24 -6.34
N TYR A 122 30.10 5.91 -6.34
CA TYR A 122 30.63 4.65 -5.81
C TYR A 122 31.32 4.91 -4.48
N GLY A 123 31.15 4.03 -3.52
CA GLY A 123 31.71 4.19 -2.20
C GLY A 123 31.32 3.08 -1.24
N GLU A 124 31.17 3.43 0.01
CA GLU A 124 30.87 2.53 1.12
C GLU A 124 29.62 2.98 1.86
N ILE A 125 28.88 2.00 2.38
CA ILE A 125 27.76 2.22 3.29
C ILE A 125 28.04 1.51 4.62
N PHE A 126 27.76 2.21 5.70
CA PHE A 126 27.83 1.71 7.06
C PHE A 126 26.44 1.83 7.68
N VAL A 127 25.94 0.73 8.26
CA VAL A 127 24.69 0.73 9.02
C VAL A 127 25.02 0.38 10.46
N ILE A 128 24.66 1.26 11.37
CA ILE A 128 24.93 1.15 12.80
C ILE A 128 23.59 1.03 13.51
N ASP A 129 23.33 -0.12 14.13
CA ASP A 129 22.08 -0.40 14.86
C ASP A 129 22.37 -1.25 16.09
N HIS A 130 22.53 -0.61 17.23
CA HIS A 130 22.79 -1.27 18.50
C HIS A 130 21.51 -1.56 19.26
N SER A 131 21.47 -2.71 19.92
CA SER A 131 20.30 -3.19 20.65
C SER A 131 19.88 -2.29 21.84
N ASP A 132 20.78 -1.47 22.36
CA ASP A 132 20.47 -0.48 23.40
C ASP A 132 19.87 0.80 22.84
N GLY A 133 19.80 0.89 21.50
CA GLY A 133 19.20 2.02 20.78
C GLY A 133 20.01 3.33 20.93
N GLN A 134 21.28 3.25 21.27
CA GLN A 134 22.21 4.37 21.25
C GLN A 134 23.25 4.14 20.16
N ASN A 135 23.01 4.74 19.01
CA ASN A 135 23.85 4.58 17.83
C ASN A 135 24.77 5.80 17.69
N ARG A 136 26.07 5.56 17.69
CA ARG A 136 27.09 6.62 17.52
C ARG A 136 27.78 6.46 16.18
N VAL A 137 28.17 7.57 15.60
CA VAL A 137 28.86 7.58 14.30
C VAL A 137 30.20 6.82 14.32
N ASP A 138 30.87 6.76 15.48
CA ASP A 138 32.15 6.07 15.67
C ASP A 138 32.03 4.63 16.18
N ASP A 139 30.81 4.11 16.32
CA ASP A 139 30.57 2.72 16.68
C ASP A 139 30.87 1.76 15.51
N ASP A 140 31.10 0.48 15.84
CA ASP A 140 31.23 -0.57 14.84
C ASP A 140 29.91 -0.76 14.08
N ALA A 141 29.96 -0.75 12.76
CA ALA A 141 28.78 -0.95 11.93
C ALA A 141 28.35 -2.42 11.91
N GLU A 142 27.04 -2.69 12.06
CA GLU A 142 26.44 -3.99 11.86
C GLU A 142 26.59 -4.46 10.39
N VAL A 143 26.41 -3.52 9.46
CA VAL A 143 26.62 -3.74 8.04
C VAL A 143 27.64 -2.74 7.51
N HIS A 144 28.70 -3.24 6.86
CA HIS A 144 29.67 -2.47 6.10
C HIS A 144 29.85 -3.12 4.73
N SER A 145 29.56 -2.39 3.67
CA SER A 145 29.64 -2.91 2.30
C SER A 145 30.08 -1.83 1.32
N GLN A 146 30.72 -2.25 0.24
CA GLN A 146 30.85 -1.41 -0.94
C GLN A 146 29.46 -1.16 -1.52
N CYS A 147 29.22 0.03 -2.02
CA CYS A 147 27.94 0.37 -2.63
C CYS A 147 28.09 1.31 -3.84
N LYS A 148 27.02 1.37 -4.61
CA LYS A 148 26.79 2.46 -5.56
C LYS A 148 25.43 3.08 -5.31
N VAL A 149 25.40 4.41 -5.29
CA VAL A 149 24.23 5.20 -4.92
C VAL A 149 23.87 6.15 -6.05
N LYS A 150 22.57 6.25 -6.38
CA LYS A 150 22.06 7.26 -7.32
C LYS A 150 20.81 7.94 -6.77
N LEU A 151 20.53 9.12 -7.28
CA LEU A 151 19.27 9.80 -7.00
C LEU A 151 18.11 9.05 -7.64
N ARG A 152 17.03 8.89 -6.89
CA ARG A 152 15.82 8.20 -7.29
C ARG A 152 14.63 9.17 -7.35
N GLY A 153 13.57 8.74 -7.98
CA GLY A 153 12.28 9.41 -8.06
C GLY A 153 12.10 10.27 -9.31
N ASN A 154 10.84 10.42 -9.72
CA ASN A 154 10.43 11.28 -10.83
C ASN A 154 10.30 12.73 -10.33
N SER A 155 9.14 13.12 -9.80
CA SER A 155 8.93 14.46 -9.23
C SER A 155 9.75 14.68 -7.96
N SER A 156 9.85 13.69 -7.08
CA SER A 156 10.61 13.74 -5.83
C SER A 156 12.12 13.96 -6.01
N GLY A 157 12.67 13.61 -7.17
CA GLY A 157 14.07 13.94 -7.49
C GLY A 157 14.38 15.45 -7.55
N ASN A 158 13.36 16.31 -7.57
CA ASN A 158 13.50 17.77 -7.54
C ASN A 158 13.46 18.35 -6.12
N TYR A 159 13.12 17.56 -5.10
CA TYR A 159 13.07 18.02 -3.72
C TYR A 159 14.49 18.30 -3.17
N ASP A 160 14.59 19.18 -2.18
CA ASP A 160 15.88 19.50 -1.55
C ASP A 160 16.41 18.28 -0.77
N LYS A 161 15.57 17.60 0.01
CA LYS A 161 15.87 16.29 0.61
C LYS A 161 15.86 15.23 -0.50
N LYS A 162 16.96 14.50 -0.65
CA LYS A 162 17.15 13.59 -1.77
C LYS A 162 16.80 12.15 -1.42
N GLN A 163 16.10 11.48 -2.32
CA GLN A 163 15.83 10.06 -2.23
C GLN A 163 16.89 9.27 -2.98
N TYR A 164 17.36 8.16 -2.39
CA TYR A 164 18.46 7.40 -2.96
C TYR A 164 18.05 5.96 -3.27
N LEU A 165 18.60 5.43 -4.35
CA LEU A 165 18.71 4.00 -4.61
C LEU A 165 20.13 3.56 -4.28
N VAL A 166 20.26 2.62 -3.35
CA VAL A 166 21.53 2.04 -2.90
C VAL A 166 21.63 0.62 -3.43
N LYS A 167 22.74 0.29 -4.08
CA LYS A 167 23.05 -1.09 -4.50
C LYS A 167 24.33 -1.55 -3.83
N LEU A 168 24.24 -2.62 -3.06
CA LEU A 168 25.39 -3.26 -2.46
C LEU A 168 26.16 -4.06 -3.52
N ILE A 169 27.47 -3.95 -3.50
CA ILE A 169 28.36 -4.59 -4.47
C ILE A 169 29.59 -5.16 -3.77
N ASP A 170 30.11 -6.25 -4.30
CA ASP A 170 31.39 -6.81 -3.88
C ASP A 170 32.59 -6.02 -4.47
N GLU A 171 33.80 -6.38 -4.10
CA GLU A 171 35.04 -5.78 -4.62
C GLU A 171 35.18 -5.89 -6.16
N ALA A 172 34.48 -6.83 -6.79
CA ALA A 172 34.44 -6.99 -8.24
C ALA A 172 33.32 -6.20 -8.90
N GLY A 173 32.52 -5.44 -8.14
CA GLY A 173 31.39 -4.65 -8.60
C GLY A 173 30.12 -5.47 -8.90
N LYS A 174 30.06 -6.72 -8.46
CA LYS A 174 28.86 -7.56 -8.58
C LYS A 174 27.92 -7.30 -7.41
N SER A 175 26.62 -7.55 -7.62
CA SER A 175 25.61 -7.45 -6.57
C SER A 175 25.94 -8.35 -5.39
N GLU A 176 25.90 -7.80 -4.18
CA GLU A 176 26.10 -8.48 -2.91
C GLU A 176 24.83 -8.39 -2.08
N GLU A 177 24.22 -9.53 -1.76
CA GLU A 177 23.00 -9.58 -0.97
C GLU A 177 23.31 -9.57 0.52
N GLN A 178 22.79 -8.58 1.23
CA GLN A 178 22.89 -8.50 2.70
C GLN A 178 21.53 -8.13 3.29
N SER A 179 21.28 -8.60 4.52
CA SER A 179 20.18 -8.11 5.34
C SER A 179 20.56 -6.75 5.95
N ILE A 180 19.69 -5.77 5.87
CA ILE A 180 19.86 -4.48 6.52
C ILE A 180 18.74 -4.28 7.53
N LEU A 181 19.07 -3.89 8.74
CA LEU A 181 18.13 -3.62 9.85
C LEU A 181 17.13 -4.78 10.06
N GLY A 182 17.59 -6.03 9.95
CA GLY A 182 16.76 -7.21 10.11
C GLY A 182 15.77 -7.51 8.99
N MET A 183 15.73 -6.71 7.92
CA MET A 183 14.89 -6.95 6.73
C MET A 183 15.47 -8.07 5.85
N GLY A 184 14.66 -8.62 4.95
CA GLY A 184 15.05 -9.70 4.07
C GLY A 184 16.26 -9.36 3.18
N SER A 185 17.23 -10.29 3.07
CA SER A 185 18.47 -10.08 2.32
C SER A 185 18.23 -9.73 0.85
N ASP A 186 18.86 -8.68 0.38
CA ASP A 186 18.90 -8.26 -1.02
C ASP A 186 20.11 -7.34 -1.26
N SER A 187 20.40 -7.06 -2.51
CA SER A 187 21.46 -6.13 -2.92
C SER A 187 20.96 -4.72 -3.23
N GLU A 188 19.64 -4.52 -3.29
CA GLU A 188 19.04 -3.24 -3.68
C GLU A 188 18.12 -2.69 -2.58
N TRP A 189 18.40 -1.47 -2.14
CA TRP A 189 17.72 -0.79 -1.06
C TRP A 189 17.35 0.64 -1.45
N ILE A 190 16.33 1.18 -0.79
CA ILE A 190 15.88 2.54 -1.01
C ILE A 190 16.00 3.32 0.30
N LEU A 191 16.60 4.49 0.25
CA LEU A 191 16.47 5.51 1.28
C LEU A 191 15.36 6.45 0.84
N ASN A 192 14.16 6.17 1.34
CA ASN A 192 12.95 6.93 1.03
C ASN A 192 12.81 8.13 1.95
N ILE A 193 12.37 9.24 1.40
CA ILE A 193 12.23 10.52 2.13
C ILE A 193 10.78 10.77 2.52
N SER A 194 10.62 11.45 3.64
CA SER A 194 9.36 12.07 4.05
C SER A 194 9.45 13.60 3.91
N PHE A 195 9.83 14.10 2.72
CA PHE A 195 10.06 15.54 2.53
C PHE A 195 8.76 16.34 2.42
N ILE A 196 7.76 15.80 1.76
CA ILE A 196 6.43 16.42 1.67
C ILE A 196 5.51 15.94 2.79
N ASP A 197 5.84 14.83 3.42
CA ASP A 197 5.15 14.33 4.61
C ASP A 197 5.91 14.72 5.87
N LYS A 198 5.59 15.88 6.40
CA LYS A 198 6.24 16.43 7.60
C LYS A 198 5.90 15.72 8.90
N SER A 199 4.95 14.77 8.86
CA SER A 199 4.68 13.86 9.99
C SER A 199 5.71 12.74 10.12
N LEU A 200 6.40 12.38 9.03
CA LEU A 200 7.25 11.20 8.85
C LEU A 200 6.49 9.86 8.89
N LEU A 201 5.16 9.85 8.99
CA LEU A 201 4.36 8.67 9.37
C LEU A 201 3.60 8.02 8.21
N ARG A 202 3.19 8.77 7.17
CA ARG A 202 2.20 8.31 6.18
C ARG A 202 2.60 7.01 5.47
N ASN A 203 3.80 6.98 4.92
CA ASN A 203 4.31 5.75 4.29
C ASN A 203 4.45 4.61 5.31
N TYR A 204 5.00 4.91 6.49
CA TYR A 204 5.25 3.91 7.52
C TYR A 204 3.96 3.25 8.02
N LEU A 205 2.94 4.05 8.33
CA LEU A 205 1.62 3.58 8.75
C LEU A 205 0.94 2.75 7.65
N ALA A 206 0.95 3.25 6.41
CA ALA A 206 0.30 2.56 5.30
C ALA A 206 0.98 1.23 4.98
N TYR A 207 2.31 1.15 5.00
CA TYR A 207 3.04 -0.11 4.80
C TYR A 207 2.83 -1.08 5.95
N ALA A 208 2.76 -0.62 7.20
CA ALA A 208 2.45 -1.48 8.33
C ALA A 208 1.05 -2.09 8.23
N ALA A 209 0.04 -1.28 7.88
CA ALA A 209 -1.32 -1.76 7.66
C ALA A 209 -1.39 -2.73 6.46
N ALA A 210 -0.74 -2.40 5.35
CA ALA A 210 -0.71 -3.26 4.17
C ALA A 210 0.00 -4.59 4.43
N GLY A 211 1.10 -4.57 5.17
CA GLY A 211 1.83 -5.77 5.54
C GLY A 211 1.04 -6.75 6.40
N ALA A 212 0.02 -6.27 7.11
CA ALA A 212 -0.87 -7.12 7.89
C ALA A 212 -1.90 -7.88 7.03
N VAL A 213 -2.15 -7.46 5.78
CA VAL A 213 -3.23 -8.01 4.95
C VAL A 213 -2.78 -8.50 3.57
N MET A 214 -1.73 -7.92 3.00
CA MET A 214 -1.22 -8.29 1.68
C MET A 214 -0.16 -9.38 1.77
N SER A 215 -0.06 -10.21 0.75
CA SER A 215 0.93 -11.31 0.69
C SER A 215 2.38 -10.82 0.68
N TYR A 216 2.61 -9.62 0.16
CA TYR A 216 3.89 -8.92 0.21
C TYR A 216 3.65 -7.41 0.28
N THR A 217 4.39 -6.76 1.13
CA THR A 217 4.55 -5.31 1.23
C THR A 217 6.02 -5.02 1.52
N PRO A 218 6.63 -3.99 0.92
CA PRO A 218 8.01 -3.65 1.23
C PRO A 218 8.20 -3.42 2.72
N ASP A 219 9.17 -4.07 3.29
CA ASP A 219 9.58 -3.84 4.67
C ASP A 219 10.30 -2.50 4.79
N VAL A 220 10.08 -1.78 5.87
CA VAL A 220 10.61 -0.43 6.07
C VAL A 220 11.13 -0.25 7.49
N ARG A 221 12.23 0.52 7.65
CA ARG A 221 12.84 0.86 8.93
C ARG A 221 13.19 2.33 8.95
N PHE A 222 12.88 3.02 10.04
CA PHE A 222 13.42 4.35 10.24
C PHE A 222 14.92 4.31 10.46
N CYS A 223 15.62 5.31 9.91
CA CYS A 223 17.02 5.55 10.14
C CYS A 223 17.34 7.04 9.98
N GLU A 224 18.45 7.50 10.54
CA GLU A 224 19.00 8.81 10.22
C GLU A 224 20.17 8.64 9.24
N VAL A 225 20.20 9.47 8.20
CA VAL A 225 21.21 9.38 7.14
C VAL A 225 22.25 10.46 7.30
N LEU A 226 23.49 10.02 7.26
CA LEU A 226 24.68 10.88 7.28
C LEU A 226 25.47 10.65 6.00
N TRP A 227 25.90 11.76 5.39
CA TRP A 227 26.81 11.71 4.24
C TRP A 227 28.19 12.15 4.66
N LYS A 228 29.17 11.26 4.58
CA LYS A 228 30.55 11.53 4.97
C LYS A 228 31.31 12.19 3.83
N ASP A 229 32.03 13.26 4.13
CA ASP A 229 32.94 13.95 3.23
C ASP A 229 34.23 14.40 3.95
N GLU A 230 35.11 15.16 3.29
CA GLU A 230 36.35 15.67 3.88
C GLU A 230 36.16 16.63 5.07
N ASN A 231 34.94 17.16 5.25
CA ASN A 231 34.60 18.13 6.30
C ASN A 231 33.82 17.49 7.46
N GLY A 232 33.69 16.17 7.49
CA GLY A 232 32.95 15.42 8.50
C GLY A 232 31.67 14.79 7.95
N TYR A 233 30.55 14.91 8.66
CA TYR A 233 29.30 14.26 8.32
C TYR A 233 28.21 15.30 8.06
N ARG A 234 27.65 15.28 6.85
CA ARG A 234 26.46 16.05 6.49
C ARG A 234 25.22 15.29 6.95
N TYR A 235 24.41 15.91 7.78
CA TYR A 235 23.18 15.33 8.29
C TYR A 235 22.04 15.51 7.27
N GLU A 236 21.47 14.41 6.81
CA GLU A 236 20.40 14.41 5.80
C GLU A 236 18.99 14.27 6.41
N GLY A 237 18.89 13.89 7.68
CA GLY A 237 17.60 13.75 8.38
C GLY A 237 17.12 12.32 8.52
N VAL A 238 15.85 12.18 8.90
CA VAL A 238 15.17 10.88 9.04
C VAL A 238 14.72 10.37 7.68
N TYR A 239 15.00 9.09 7.43
CA TYR A 239 14.63 8.35 6.23
C TYR A 239 13.92 7.04 6.60
N LEU A 240 13.23 6.46 5.64
CA LEU A 240 12.87 5.06 5.66
C LEU A 240 13.86 4.28 4.79
N MET A 241 14.70 3.45 5.43
CA MET A 241 15.39 2.36 4.74
C MET A 241 14.32 1.34 4.37
N MET A 242 14.18 1.03 3.09
CA MET A 242 13.12 0.15 2.64
C MET A 242 13.53 -0.76 1.51
N GLU A 243 12.79 -1.82 1.39
CA GLU A 243 12.90 -2.77 0.29
C GLU A 243 12.46 -2.14 -1.03
N SER A 244 13.21 -2.41 -2.10
CA SER A 244 12.77 -2.08 -3.46
C SER A 244 11.75 -3.10 -3.94
N VAL A 245 10.72 -2.65 -4.68
CA VAL A 245 9.77 -3.55 -5.32
C VAL A 245 10.43 -4.20 -6.53
N ARG A 246 10.76 -5.46 -6.39
CA ARG A 246 11.39 -6.30 -7.43
C ARG A 246 11.08 -7.77 -7.20
N VAL A 247 11.39 -8.61 -8.16
CA VAL A 247 11.29 -10.06 -7.98
C VAL A 247 12.49 -10.58 -7.18
N GLY A 248 12.21 -11.38 -6.16
CA GLY A 248 13.23 -11.97 -5.28
C GLY A 248 12.62 -12.79 -4.15
N LYS A 249 13.42 -13.65 -3.55
CA LYS A 249 12.98 -14.55 -2.46
C LYS A 249 12.38 -13.80 -1.26
N HIS A 250 12.91 -12.62 -0.97
CA HIS A 250 12.48 -11.77 0.14
C HIS A 250 11.81 -10.48 -0.37
N ARG A 251 11.26 -10.53 -1.57
CA ARG A 251 10.55 -9.47 -2.26
C ARG A 251 9.27 -10.06 -2.84
N VAL A 252 8.87 -9.64 -4.03
CA VAL A 252 7.79 -10.33 -4.76
C VAL A 252 8.32 -11.70 -5.18
N ASP A 253 7.92 -12.76 -4.47
CA ASP A 253 8.40 -14.13 -4.70
C ASP A 253 7.71 -14.74 -5.91
N LEU A 254 8.28 -14.51 -7.09
CA LEU A 254 7.80 -15.07 -8.35
C LEU A 254 8.76 -16.15 -8.88
N PRO A 255 8.22 -17.21 -9.50
CA PRO A 255 9.05 -18.18 -10.18
C PRO A 255 9.81 -17.53 -11.35
N GLN A 256 11.01 -18.04 -11.63
CA GLN A 256 11.82 -17.55 -12.72
C GLN A 256 11.12 -17.69 -14.08
N TYR A 257 11.31 -16.70 -14.94
CA TYR A 257 10.85 -16.72 -16.31
C TYR A 257 11.41 -17.92 -17.08
N SER A 258 10.56 -18.58 -17.86
CA SER A 258 10.93 -19.63 -18.81
C SER A 258 10.26 -19.43 -20.15
N GLU A 259 11.05 -19.31 -21.21
CA GLU A 259 10.54 -19.15 -22.60
C GLU A 259 9.69 -20.33 -23.08
N ASN A 260 9.85 -21.50 -22.45
CA ASN A 260 9.12 -22.72 -22.82
C ASN A 260 7.75 -22.82 -22.15
N SER A 261 7.46 -21.96 -21.18
CA SER A 261 6.16 -21.94 -20.51
C SER A 261 5.07 -21.30 -21.39
N PRO A 262 3.81 -21.77 -21.31
CA PRO A 262 2.68 -21.11 -21.96
C PRO A 262 2.26 -19.82 -21.24
N MET A 263 2.68 -19.64 -19.98
CA MET A 263 2.45 -18.46 -19.16
C MET A 263 3.77 -17.84 -18.78
N THR A 264 3.81 -16.54 -18.56
CA THR A 264 5.01 -15.79 -18.19
C THR A 264 4.74 -15.13 -16.84
N PRO A 265 5.47 -15.51 -15.78
CA PRO A 265 5.45 -14.74 -14.52
C PRO A 265 5.93 -13.33 -14.82
N ALA A 266 5.30 -12.34 -14.20
CA ALA A 266 5.67 -10.96 -14.42
C ALA A 266 5.36 -10.08 -13.21
N LEU A 267 6.24 -9.14 -12.93
CA LEU A 267 5.99 -7.96 -12.11
C LEU A 267 5.73 -6.79 -13.05
N LEU A 268 4.61 -6.14 -12.85
CA LEU A 268 4.15 -5.02 -13.67
C LEU A 268 4.00 -3.77 -12.81
N ARG A 269 4.20 -2.61 -13.42
CA ARG A 269 3.89 -1.32 -12.80
C ARG A 269 3.05 -0.46 -13.73
N ARG A 270 1.99 0.11 -13.23
CA ARG A 270 1.30 1.22 -13.89
C ARG A 270 1.88 2.53 -13.38
N ASP A 271 2.41 3.31 -14.31
CA ASP A 271 3.02 4.61 -14.01
C ASP A 271 3.05 5.47 -15.29
N ARG A 272 3.74 6.59 -15.22
CA ARG A 272 4.06 7.45 -16.37
C ARG A 272 4.92 6.70 -17.39
N TYR A 273 4.88 7.17 -18.64
CA TYR A 273 5.71 6.59 -19.69
C TYR A 273 7.19 6.53 -19.29
N ASN A 274 7.77 5.34 -19.42
CA ASN A 274 9.18 5.07 -19.14
C ASN A 274 9.88 4.63 -20.42
N VAL A 275 10.69 5.51 -21.02
CA VAL A 275 11.41 5.24 -22.27
C VAL A 275 12.43 4.10 -22.14
N ASN A 276 12.89 3.80 -20.92
CA ASN A 276 13.81 2.70 -20.66
C ASN A 276 13.10 1.40 -20.30
N GLY A 277 11.79 1.46 -20.02
CA GLY A 277 10.98 0.33 -19.63
C GLY A 277 10.54 -0.54 -20.79
N LEU A 278 9.88 -1.63 -20.46
CA LEU A 278 9.19 -2.51 -21.40
C LEU A 278 7.69 -2.22 -21.32
N MET A 279 7.25 -1.21 -22.08
CA MET A 279 5.84 -0.80 -22.10
C MET A 279 4.99 -1.79 -22.88
N LEU A 280 3.91 -2.28 -22.28
CA LEU A 280 2.89 -3.04 -23.00
C LEU A 280 2.05 -2.09 -23.86
N GLU A 281 2.21 -2.17 -25.17
CA GLU A 281 1.55 -1.27 -26.12
C GLU A 281 0.21 -1.77 -26.64
N ASN A 282 0.02 -3.08 -26.66
CA ASN A 282 -1.08 -3.75 -27.38
C ASN A 282 -2.08 -4.44 -26.45
N HIS A 283 -2.23 -4.01 -25.20
CA HIS A 283 -3.32 -4.55 -24.37
C HIS A 283 -4.66 -3.87 -24.71
N ALA A 284 -5.74 -4.62 -24.59
CA ALA A 284 -6.91 -4.48 -25.44
C ALA A 284 -7.69 -3.20 -25.31
N THR A 285 -7.99 -2.72 -24.17
CA THR A 285 -9.01 -1.67 -24.14
C THR A 285 -8.63 -0.55 -23.23
N LYS A 286 -7.88 0.31 -23.69
CA LYS A 286 -7.56 1.56 -23.00
C LYS A 286 -8.78 2.48 -22.78
N LYS A 287 -10.00 1.96 -22.73
CA LYS A 287 -11.19 2.78 -22.47
C LYS A 287 -11.06 3.43 -21.10
N GLY A 288 -10.90 4.75 -21.08
CA GLY A 288 -10.76 5.53 -19.86
C GLY A 288 -9.37 5.53 -19.23
N LEU A 289 -8.44 4.69 -19.66
CA LEU A 289 -7.05 4.71 -19.20
C LEU A 289 -6.28 5.82 -19.96
N THR A 290 -6.58 7.07 -19.65
CA THR A 290 -5.94 8.22 -20.28
C THR A 290 -4.57 8.55 -19.70
N SER A 291 -4.24 8.00 -18.54
CA SER A 291 -2.96 8.16 -17.83
C SER A 291 -2.44 6.80 -17.34
N GLY A 292 -1.13 6.71 -17.26
CA GLY A 292 -0.45 5.48 -16.84
C GLY A 292 -0.26 4.47 -17.97
N PHE A 293 0.90 3.86 -17.96
CA PHE A 293 1.31 2.81 -18.88
C PHE A 293 1.67 1.58 -18.06
N LEU A 294 1.42 0.39 -18.59
CA LEU A 294 1.88 -0.85 -17.98
C LEU A 294 3.32 -1.12 -18.42
N ASP A 295 4.25 -1.00 -17.49
CA ASP A 295 5.66 -1.34 -17.65
C ASP A 295 5.92 -2.74 -17.07
N VAL A 296 6.67 -3.57 -17.78
CA VAL A 296 7.12 -4.88 -17.28
C VAL A 296 8.43 -4.66 -16.54
N GLU A 297 8.39 -4.68 -15.22
CA GLU A 297 9.56 -4.55 -14.35
C GLU A 297 10.39 -5.84 -14.27
N ASP A 298 9.71 -7.00 -14.37
CA ASP A 298 10.33 -8.32 -14.46
C ASP A 298 9.41 -9.25 -15.29
N PRO A 299 9.98 -10.06 -16.20
CA PRO A 299 11.38 -10.28 -16.52
C PRO A 299 12.03 -9.08 -17.20
N ASP A 300 13.35 -8.89 -16.95
CA ASP A 300 14.12 -7.85 -17.62
C ASP A 300 13.97 -7.90 -19.14
N LYS A 301 13.91 -6.73 -19.78
CA LYS A 301 13.74 -6.59 -21.24
C LYS A 301 14.87 -7.24 -22.06
N GLU A 302 16.07 -7.40 -21.47
CA GLU A 302 17.20 -8.08 -22.08
C GLU A 302 17.08 -9.62 -22.03
N VAL A 303 16.19 -10.15 -21.20
CA VAL A 303 16.00 -11.58 -20.94
C VAL A 303 14.72 -12.12 -21.58
N ILE A 304 13.65 -11.32 -21.54
CA ILE A 304 12.33 -11.74 -22.01
C ILE A 304 12.30 -11.85 -23.54
N THR A 305 11.71 -12.95 -24.03
CA THR A 305 11.48 -13.12 -25.47
C THR A 305 10.18 -12.44 -25.91
N GLU A 306 10.05 -12.22 -27.24
CA GLU A 306 8.80 -11.71 -27.81
C GLU A 306 7.59 -12.60 -27.44
N LYS A 307 7.77 -13.92 -27.36
CA LYS A 307 6.73 -14.86 -26.89
C LYS A 307 6.34 -14.57 -25.43
N GLY A 308 7.31 -14.28 -24.57
CA GLY A 308 7.04 -13.89 -23.17
C GLY A 308 6.19 -12.63 -23.09
N ILE A 309 6.58 -11.60 -23.86
CA ILE A 309 5.81 -10.34 -23.94
C ILE A 309 4.39 -10.59 -24.46
N GLN A 310 4.23 -11.40 -25.49
CA GLN A 310 2.92 -11.78 -26.03
C GLN A 310 2.07 -12.55 -25.01
N ASN A 311 2.68 -13.39 -24.16
CA ASN A 311 1.96 -14.10 -23.10
C ASN A 311 1.42 -13.11 -22.05
N ILE A 312 2.26 -12.18 -21.58
CA ILE A 312 1.83 -11.14 -20.60
C ILE A 312 0.73 -10.29 -21.23
N THR A 313 0.95 -9.79 -22.46
CA THR A 313 -0.03 -8.97 -23.18
C THR A 313 -1.38 -9.69 -23.30
N ARG A 314 -1.35 -10.98 -23.66
CA ARG A 314 -2.58 -11.77 -23.78
C ARG A 314 -3.33 -11.92 -22.45
N GLN A 315 -2.62 -12.09 -21.32
CA GLN A 315 -3.27 -12.17 -20.00
C GLN A 315 -3.97 -10.86 -19.65
N ILE A 316 -3.29 -9.74 -19.83
CA ILE A 316 -3.89 -8.43 -19.61
C ILE A 316 -5.06 -8.19 -20.58
N ASP A 317 -4.92 -8.56 -21.85
CA ASP A 317 -6.01 -8.46 -22.84
C ASP A 317 -7.25 -9.29 -22.44
N CYS A 318 -7.04 -10.55 -22.04
CA CYS A 318 -8.15 -11.41 -21.62
C CYS A 318 -8.89 -10.83 -20.40
N PHE A 319 -8.12 -10.33 -19.44
CA PHE A 319 -8.67 -9.67 -18.27
C PHE A 319 -9.46 -8.41 -18.64
N GLU A 320 -8.86 -7.50 -19.39
CA GLU A 320 -9.51 -6.22 -19.77
C GLU A 320 -10.71 -6.44 -20.71
N LEU A 321 -10.62 -7.38 -21.68
CA LEU A 321 -11.75 -7.73 -22.54
C LEU A 321 -12.95 -8.23 -21.75
N ALA A 322 -12.71 -9.06 -20.73
CA ALA A 322 -13.78 -9.48 -19.84
C ALA A 322 -14.29 -8.30 -19.00
N LEU A 323 -13.39 -7.56 -18.34
CA LEU A 323 -13.74 -6.45 -17.45
C LEU A 323 -14.55 -5.35 -18.13
N TYR A 324 -14.24 -5.05 -19.40
CA TYR A 324 -14.92 -4.00 -20.18
C TYR A 324 -16.03 -4.53 -21.09
N ALA A 325 -16.42 -5.81 -20.95
CA ALA A 325 -17.54 -6.37 -21.70
C ALA A 325 -18.87 -5.72 -21.29
N ASP A 326 -19.73 -5.47 -22.29
CA ASP A 326 -21.06 -4.88 -22.06
C ASP A 326 -22.10 -5.94 -21.65
N VAL A 327 -21.80 -7.21 -21.84
CA VAL A 327 -22.68 -8.34 -21.52
C VAL A 327 -22.27 -8.93 -20.18
N TRP A 328 -23.22 -9.08 -19.26
CA TRP A 328 -22.98 -9.53 -17.89
C TRP A 328 -22.20 -10.85 -17.80
N GLU A 329 -22.59 -11.86 -18.57
CA GLU A 329 -21.96 -13.18 -18.57
C GLU A 329 -20.51 -13.17 -19.04
N GLU A 330 -20.13 -12.20 -19.87
CA GLU A 330 -18.75 -11.98 -20.29
C GLU A 330 -18.02 -11.10 -19.26
N PHE A 331 -18.68 -10.06 -18.75
CA PHE A 331 -18.11 -9.16 -17.75
C PHE A 331 -17.62 -9.90 -16.51
N VAL A 332 -18.46 -10.76 -15.91
CA VAL A 332 -18.10 -11.45 -14.67
C VAL A 332 -16.92 -12.41 -14.80
N LYS A 333 -16.52 -12.76 -16.02
CA LYS A 333 -15.34 -13.61 -16.27
C LYS A 333 -14.03 -12.95 -15.89
N TYR A 334 -14.00 -11.62 -15.68
CA TYR A 334 -12.79 -10.95 -15.20
C TYR A 334 -12.28 -11.57 -13.88
N ARG A 335 -13.18 -12.12 -13.06
CA ARG A 335 -12.85 -12.78 -11.79
C ARG A 335 -11.96 -14.02 -11.96
N ASP A 336 -11.98 -14.65 -13.14
CA ASP A 336 -11.13 -15.81 -13.44
C ASP A 336 -9.66 -15.41 -13.65
N TYR A 337 -9.41 -14.15 -13.99
CA TYR A 337 -8.10 -13.61 -14.33
C TYR A 337 -7.40 -12.89 -13.18
N ILE A 338 -8.06 -12.74 -12.04
CA ILE A 338 -7.50 -11.99 -10.91
C ILE A 338 -7.49 -12.82 -9.61
N ASP A 339 -6.62 -12.44 -8.69
CA ASP A 339 -6.78 -12.74 -7.27
C ASP A 339 -7.71 -11.69 -6.66
N MET A 340 -8.96 -12.07 -6.46
CA MET A 340 -10.01 -11.17 -6.01
C MET A 340 -9.69 -10.53 -4.65
N GLN A 341 -9.07 -11.29 -3.74
CA GLN A 341 -8.74 -10.78 -2.41
C GLN A 341 -7.73 -9.66 -2.48
N SER A 342 -6.68 -9.81 -3.27
CA SER A 342 -5.65 -8.78 -3.43
C SER A 342 -6.22 -7.46 -3.97
N PHE A 343 -7.19 -7.53 -4.90
CA PHE A 343 -7.88 -6.36 -5.41
C PHE A 343 -8.77 -5.69 -4.36
N VAL A 344 -9.45 -6.49 -3.54
CA VAL A 344 -10.30 -5.98 -2.44
C VAL A 344 -9.44 -5.30 -1.39
N ASP A 345 -8.37 -5.94 -0.92
CA ASP A 345 -7.47 -5.38 0.08
C ASP A 345 -6.77 -4.11 -0.44
N TYR A 346 -6.33 -4.12 -1.71
CA TYR A 346 -5.73 -2.95 -2.36
C TYR A 346 -6.71 -1.79 -2.45
N PHE A 347 -7.98 -2.05 -2.82
CA PHE A 347 -9.03 -1.04 -2.84
C PHE A 347 -9.22 -0.42 -1.45
N ILE A 348 -9.40 -1.24 -0.42
CA ILE A 348 -9.67 -0.78 0.95
C ILE A 348 -8.52 0.08 1.48
N LEU A 349 -7.28 -0.35 1.29
CA LEU A 349 -6.12 0.39 1.78
C LEU A 349 -6.01 1.76 1.11
N ASN A 350 -6.15 1.83 -0.23
CA ASN A 350 -6.05 3.10 -0.93
C ASN A 350 -7.27 4.01 -0.70
N GLU A 351 -8.46 3.44 -0.49
CA GLU A 351 -9.66 4.18 -0.09
C GLU A 351 -9.51 4.76 1.31
N PHE A 352 -9.20 3.91 2.31
CA PHE A 352 -9.12 4.32 3.71
C PHE A 352 -8.04 5.36 3.96
N PHE A 353 -6.88 5.23 3.32
CA PHE A 353 -5.78 6.19 3.41
C PHE A 353 -5.91 7.36 2.42
N LEU A 354 -6.98 7.46 1.63
CA LEU A 354 -7.20 8.56 0.69
C LEU A 354 -6.02 8.75 -0.28
N ASN A 355 -5.55 7.67 -0.90
CA ASN A 355 -4.43 7.69 -1.83
C ASN A 355 -4.90 7.92 -3.26
N TYR A 356 -5.01 9.16 -3.68
CA TYR A 356 -5.53 9.57 -5.00
C TYR A 356 -4.61 9.26 -6.18
N ASP A 357 -3.33 8.99 -5.95
CA ASP A 357 -2.36 8.66 -7.03
C ASP A 357 -2.42 7.18 -7.41
N ALA A 358 -2.78 6.33 -6.45
CA ALA A 358 -2.89 4.89 -6.67
C ALA A 358 -3.93 4.55 -7.75
N GLY A 359 -3.68 3.46 -8.48
CA GLY A 359 -4.48 3.06 -9.62
C GLY A 359 -4.09 3.78 -10.92
N TYR A 360 -3.58 5.01 -10.85
CA TYR A 360 -3.12 5.80 -11.99
C TYR A 360 -1.61 5.74 -12.17
N ASN A 361 -0.85 5.94 -11.10
CA ASN A 361 0.60 5.88 -11.05
C ASN A 361 1.05 5.03 -9.86
N SER A 362 2.35 4.73 -9.78
CA SER A 362 2.95 4.06 -8.62
C SER A 362 2.21 2.77 -8.19
N THR A 363 1.58 2.08 -9.16
CA THR A 363 0.70 0.94 -8.91
C THR A 363 1.34 -0.33 -9.41
N TYR A 364 1.68 -1.21 -8.48
CA TYR A 364 2.28 -2.50 -8.79
C TYR A 364 1.24 -3.61 -8.83
N MET A 365 1.53 -4.62 -9.63
CA MET A 365 0.78 -5.85 -9.74
C MET A 365 1.69 -6.95 -10.28
N TYR A 366 1.34 -8.20 -10.01
CA TYR A 366 2.16 -9.31 -10.47
C TYR A 366 1.30 -10.53 -10.84
N MET A 367 1.87 -11.44 -11.57
CA MET A 367 1.29 -12.74 -11.88
C MET A 367 2.36 -13.83 -11.89
N ASP A 368 2.00 -15.02 -11.45
CA ASP A 368 2.81 -16.22 -11.57
C ASP A 368 2.39 -17.08 -12.78
N TYR A 369 2.81 -18.32 -12.83
CA TYR A 369 2.41 -19.26 -13.89
C TYR A 369 0.92 -19.62 -13.87
N SER A 370 0.14 -19.30 -12.82
CA SER A 370 -1.32 -19.44 -12.84
C SER A 370 -1.98 -18.46 -13.79
N GLY A 371 -1.32 -17.35 -14.06
CA GLY A 371 -1.78 -16.27 -14.90
C GLY A 371 -2.84 -15.40 -14.23
N LYS A 372 -3.08 -15.56 -12.93
CA LYS A 372 -3.94 -14.66 -12.18
C LYS A 372 -3.17 -13.40 -11.80
N LEU A 373 -3.77 -12.26 -12.11
CA LEU A 373 -3.22 -10.96 -11.72
C LEU A 373 -3.50 -10.69 -10.25
N THR A 374 -2.45 -10.43 -9.48
CA THR A 374 -2.49 -10.06 -8.07
C THR A 374 -2.14 -8.58 -7.94
N MET A 375 -2.98 -7.79 -7.27
CA MET A 375 -2.69 -6.38 -6.98
C MET A 375 -1.70 -6.24 -5.84
N GLY A 376 -0.83 -5.25 -6.00
CA GLY A 376 0.18 -4.93 -5.01
C GLY A 376 1.60 -5.26 -5.44
N PRO A 377 2.58 -4.95 -4.58
CA PRO A 377 2.39 -4.30 -3.28
C PRO A 377 1.87 -2.85 -3.41
N VAL A 378 1.33 -2.32 -2.31
CA VAL A 378 1.01 -0.89 -2.24
C VAL A 378 2.28 -0.05 -2.29
N TRP A 379 2.16 1.21 -2.74
CA TRP A 379 3.30 2.10 -2.94
C TRP A 379 2.90 3.56 -2.86
N ASP A 380 3.78 4.41 -2.28
CA ASP A 380 3.77 5.87 -2.42
C ASP A 380 2.59 6.57 -1.73
N PHE A 381 2.56 6.54 -0.39
CA PHE A 381 1.52 7.17 0.43
C PHE A 381 1.91 8.55 0.99
N ASP A 382 3.00 9.14 0.53
CA ASP A 382 3.44 10.45 1.04
C ASP A 382 2.44 11.58 0.75
N GLN A 383 1.60 11.42 -0.28
CA GLN A 383 0.50 12.32 -0.64
C GLN A 383 -0.88 11.86 -0.14
N ALA A 384 -0.96 10.74 0.55
CA ALA A 384 -2.20 10.22 1.13
C ALA A 384 -2.63 10.99 2.40
N ILE A 385 -3.77 10.64 2.97
CA ILE A 385 -4.28 11.20 4.24
C ILE A 385 -4.29 12.74 4.18
N ASP A 386 -4.97 13.28 3.20
CA ASP A 386 -5.10 14.74 2.92
C ASP A 386 -3.77 15.50 2.78
N ASN A 387 -2.74 14.83 2.22
CA ASN A 387 -1.44 15.45 1.93
C ASN A 387 -1.14 15.62 0.44
N ASN A 388 -2.15 15.53 -0.43
CA ASN A 388 -1.94 15.78 -1.85
C ASN A 388 -1.81 17.29 -2.12
N ALA A 389 -0.81 17.68 -2.92
CA ALA A 389 -0.48 19.08 -3.19
C ALA A 389 -1.62 19.90 -3.79
N THR A 390 -2.53 19.27 -4.55
CA THR A 390 -3.56 19.95 -5.33
C THR A 390 -4.97 19.44 -5.09
N ILE A 391 -5.10 18.27 -4.48
CA ILE A 391 -6.40 17.65 -4.18
C ILE A 391 -6.61 17.74 -2.68
N SER A 392 -7.64 18.50 -2.27
CA SER A 392 -8.15 18.45 -0.90
C SER A 392 -9.04 17.23 -0.76
N ALA A 393 -8.82 16.44 0.27
CA ALA A 393 -9.64 15.27 0.52
C ALA A 393 -11.05 15.66 0.95
N ASP A 394 -12.06 15.12 0.27
CA ASP A 394 -13.43 15.12 0.74
C ASP A 394 -13.62 13.86 1.59
N LEU A 395 -13.72 14.03 2.91
CA LEU A 395 -13.82 12.90 3.86
C LEU A 395 -15.21 12.26 3.86
N GLN A 396 -16.17 12.86 3.13
CA GLN A 396 -17.55 12.40 3.02
C GLN A 396 -17.88 11.84 1.63
N THR A 397 -16.88 11.28 0.95
CA THR A 397 -17.05 10.57 -0.33
C THR A 397 -16.02 9.45 -0.45
N THR A 398 -16.24 8.55 -1.41
CA THR A 398 -15.23 7.55 -1.75
C THR A 398 -14.14 8.15 -2.63
N ALA A 399 -12.88 7.92 -2.29
CA ALA A 399 -11.72 8.48 -2.98
C ALA A 399 -11.25 7.63 -4.16
N PHE A 400 -11.35 6.30 -4.03
CA PHE A 400 -10.72 5.34 -4.94
C PHE A 400 -11.67 4.74 -5.98
N HIS A 401 -12.98 5.06 -5.92
CA HIS A 401 -14.02 4.48 -6.78
C HIS A 401 -13.79 4.71 -8.28
N SER A 402 -13.07 5.75 -8.67
CA SER A 402 -12.81 6.10 -10.07
C SER A 402 -11.46 5.60 -10.59
N ALA A 403 -10.68 4.90 -9.77
CA ALA A 403 -9.40 4.37 -10.18
C ALA A 403 -9.55 3.35 -11.33
N PRO A 404 -8.62 3.35 -12.30
CA PRO A 404 -8.67 2.45 -13.45
C PRO A 404 -8.81 0.98 -13.05
N TRP A 405 -9.68 0.26 -13.77
CA TRP A 405 -10.18 -1.09 -13.52
C TRP A 405 -11.18 -1.17 -12.35
N PHE A 406 -10.92 -0.48 -11.24
CA PHE A 406 -11.80 -0.49 -10.07
C PHE A 406 -13.14 0.18 -10.35
N ASP A 407 -13.15 1.27 -11.14
CA ASP A 407 -14.36 1.91 -11.64
C ASP A 407 -15.31 0.93 -12.34
N ARG A 408 -14.74 -0.02 -13.05
CA ARG A 408 -15.49 -1.07 -13.74
C ARG A 408 -15.84 -2.24 -12.81
N MET A 409 -14.91 -2.66 -11.92
CA MET A 409 -15.15 -3.75 -10.96
C MET A 409 -16.26 -3.42 -9.97
N LEU A 410 -16.41 -2.16 -9.58
CA LEU A 410 -17.51 -1.71 -8.71
C LEU A 410 -18.90 -1.88 -9.33
N GLN A 411 -18.97 -2.13 -10.65
CA GLN A 411 -20.23 -2.50 -11.30
C GLN A 411 -20.65 -3.95 -10.98
N ASP A 412 -19.76 -4.72 -10.37
CA ASP A 412 -20.01 -6.09 -9.91
C ASP A 412 -20.45 -6.10 -8.44
N PRO A 413 -21.70 -6.49 -8.13
CA PRO A 413 -22.17 -6.54 -6.75
C PRO A 413 -21.40 -7.51 -5.85
N ILE A 414 -20.77 -8.56 -6.43
CA ILE A 414 -19.95 -9.50 -5.64
C ILE A 414 -18.67 -8.82 -5.19
N PHE A 415 -18.01 -8.07 -6.07
CA PHE A 415 -16.82 -7.31 -5.73
C PHE A 415 -17.12 -6.24 -4.66
N THR A 416 -18.19 -5.47 -4.87
CA THR A 416 -18.63 -4.46 -3.90
C THR A 416 -18.98 -5.07 -2.54
N THR A 417 -19.69 -6.21 -2.53
CA THR A 417 -19.99 -6.94 -1.28
C THR A 417 -18.71 -7.39 -0.57
N ALA A 418 -17.74 -7.92 -1.32
CA ALA A 418 -16.47 -8.37 -0.77
C ALA A 418 -15.69 -7.19 -0.13
N ILE A 419 -15.69 -6.02 -0.76
CA ILE A 419 -15.11 -4.79 -0.17
C ILE A 419 -15.79 -4.47 1.16
N MET A 420 -17.13 -4.45 1.20
CA MET A 420 -17.87 -4.09 2.41
C MET A 420 -17.64 -5.09 3.56
N GLU A 421 -17.66 -6.39 3.26
CA GLU A 421 -17.43 -7.43 4.27
C GLU A 421 -16.00 -7.35 4.81
N ARG A 422 -15.02 -7.20 3.92
CA ARG A 422 -13.62 -7.11 4.30
C ARG A 422 -13.30 -5.82 5.04
N TYR A 423 -13.80 -4.68 4.59
CA TYR A 423 -13.65 -3.40 5.30
C TYR A 423 -14.20 -3.49 6.72
N ALA A 424 -15.41 -4.05 6.90
CA ALA A 424 -16.01 -4.20 8.23
C ALA A 424 -15.20 -5.11 9.17
N GLU A 425 -14.42 -6.06 8.63
CA GLU A 425 -13.47 -6.88 9.36
C GLU A 425 -12.24 -6.06 9.77
N LEU A 426 -11.61 -5.38 8.81
CA LEU A 426 -10.41 -4.57 9.04
C LEU A 426 -10.68 -3.39 9.98
N ARG A 427 -11.86 -2.77 9.88
CA ARG A 427 -12.28 -1.65 10.73
C ARG A 427 -12.47 -2.03 12.20
N LYS A 428 -12.64 -3.32 12.50
CA LYS A 428 -12.69 -3.85 13.88
C LYS A 428 -11.32 -4.27 14.40
N SER A 429 -10.27 -4.14 13.61
CA SER A 429 -8.92 -4.59 13.91
C SER A 429 -7.90 -3.53 13.50
N ILE A 430 -7.12 -3.80 12.48
CA ILE A 430 -5.97 -2.98 12.07
C ILE A 430 -6.33 -1.55 11.63
N LEU A 431 -7.53 -1.34 11.09
CA LEU A 431 -8.02 -0.01 10.69
C LEU A 431 -8.95 0.63 11.74
N SER A 432 -9.05 0.08 12.94
CA SER A 432 -9.80 0.73 14.02
C SER A 432 -9.08 2.00 14.48
N ASP A 433 -9.84 2.99 14.95
CA ASP A 433 -9.29 4.24 15.47
C ASP A 433 -8.28 3.96 16.60
N GLU A 434 -8.62 3.04 17.52
CA GLU A 434 -7.74 2.64 18.63
C GLU A 434 -6.41 2.02 18.13
N SER A 435 -6.46 1.14 17.12
CA SER A 435 -5.25 0.54 16.55
C SER A 435 -4.36 1.56 15.86
N ILE A 436 -4.96 2.44 15.05
CA ILE A 436 -4.24 3.50 14.33
C ILE A 436 -3.62 4.50 15.32
N GLU A 437 -4.40 4.96 16.31
CA GLU A 437 -3.93 5.89 17.33
C GLU A 437 -2.77 5.30 18.13
N THR A 438 -2.90 4.08 18.60
CA THR A 438 -1.85 3.35 19.34
C THR A 438 -0.59 3.24 18.49
N PHE A 439 -0.71 2.78 17.25
CA PHE A 439 0.44 2.63 16.35
C PHE A 439 1.15 3.97 16.09
N VAL A 440 0.39 5.05 15.86
CA VAL A 440 0.94 6.38 15.60
C VAL A 440 1.72 6.88 16.81
N TYR A 441 1.15 6.80 18.01
CA TYR A 441 1.84 7.27 19.22
C TYR A 441 3.06 6.41 19.59
N GLU A 442 2.99 5.10 19.45
CA GLU A 442 4.15 4.23 19.64
C GLU A 442 5.27 4.55 18.64
N THR A 443 4.90 4.87 17.39
CA THR A 443 5.88 5.27 16.37
C THR A 443 6.53 6.62 16.71
N ILE A 444 5.76 7.59 17.22
CA ILE A 444 6.30 8.89 17.65
C ILE A 444 7.26 8.71 18.84
N GLU A 445 6.87 7.88 19.81
CA GLU A 445 7.75 7.54 20.93
C GLU A 445 9.07 6.90 20.46
N TYR A 446 8.99 6.01 19.47
CA TYR A 446 10.18 5.40 18.86
C TYR A 446 11.06 6.40 18.11
N LEU A 447 10.45 7.30 17.35
CA LEU A 447 11.19 8.37 16.65
C LEU A 447 11.90 9.30 17.62
N GLY A 448 11.28 9.60 18.75
CA GLY A 448 11.86 10.44 19.81
C GLY A 448 12.49 11.72 19.26
N ASP A 449 13.69 12.05 19.71
CA ASP A 449 14.42 13.27 19.34
C ASP A 449 14.79 13.36 17.85
N ALA A 450 14.73 12.25 17.10
CA ALA A 450 14.98 12.26 15.65
C ALA A 450 13.97 13.15 14.90
N VAL A 451 12.73 13.29 15.41
CA VAL A 451 11.74 14.23 14.86
C VAL A 451 12.26 15.65 14.92
N GLU A 452 12.75 16.08 16.09
CA GLU A 452 13.26 17.44 16.29
C GLU A 452 14.51 17.69 15.44
N ARG A 453 15.39 16.69 15.28
CA ARG A 453 16.57 16.78 14.41
C ARG A 453 16.18 16.93 12.93
N ASP A 454 15.20 16.14 12.45
CA ASP A 454 14.71 16.25 11.08
C ASP A 454 14.05 17.62 10.83
N TRP A 455 13.24 18.07 11.78
CA TRP A 455 12.61 19.39 11.71
C TRP A 455 13.63 20.55 11.80
N ALA A 456 14.70 20.40 12.57
CA ALA A 456 15.80 21.36 12.58
C ALA A 456 16.46 21.47 11.20
N ARG A 457 16.58 20.34 10.47
CA ARG A 457 17.17 20.31 9.12
C ARG A 457 16.19 20.79 8.03
N TRP A 458 14.92 20.36 8.07
CA TRP A 458 13.96 20.54 6.98
C TRP A 458 12.77 21.44 7.34
N GLY A 459 12.69 21.90 8.57
CA GLY A 459 11.57 22.70 9.07
C GLY A 459 11.28 23.98 8.28
N TYR A 460 12.28 24.58 7.62
CA TYR A 460 12.06 25.70 6.71
C TYR A 460 11.06 25.36 5.59
N TYR A 461 11.14 24.14 5.06
CA TYR A 461 10.20 23.68 4.03
C TYR A 461 8.83 23.38 4.63
N TYR A 462 8.79 22.77 5.81
CA TYR A 462 7.56 22.39 6.48
C TYR A 462 6.70 23.58 6.91
N THR A 463 7.32 24.71 7.25
CA THR A 463 6.63 25.90 7.75
C THR A 463 6.46 27.01 6.70
N GLU A 464 7.41 27.16 5.78
CA GLU A 464 7.37 28.23 4.77
C GLU A 464 6.79 27.77 3.42
N GLY A 465 6.77 26.45 3.18
CA GLY A 465 6.62 25.88 1.85
C GLY A 465 5.21 25.95 1.27
N ASN A 466 4.15 26.15 2.07
CA ASN A 466 2.76 26.07 1.61
C ASN A 466 2.59 24.99 0.53
N TYR A 467 3.07 23.77 0.84
CA TYR A 467 3.08 22.66 -0.11
C TYR A 467 1.68 22.35 -0.62
N LEU A 468 0.69 22.38 0.29
CA LEU A 468 -0.70 22.13 -0.05
C LEU A 468 -1.31 23.40 -0.63
N LYS A 469 -1.57 23.40 -1.92
CA LYS A 469 -2.05 24.55 -2.69
C LYS A 469 -3.57 24.71 -2.71
N SER A 470 -4.29 23.63 -2.42
CA SER A 470 -5.75 23.65 -2.35
C SER A 470 -6.18 23.97 -0.93
N ASP A 471 -7.18 24.83 -0.79
CA ASP A 471 -7.90 24.96 0.47
C ASP A 471 -8.55 23.60 0.82
N SER A 472 -8.77 23.35 2.10
CA SER A 472 -9.48 22.15 2.53
C SER A 472 -10.92 22.16 2.00
N TYR A 473 -11.51 20.98 1.90
CA TYR A 473 -12.92 20.83 1.50
C TYR A 473 -13.88 21.63 2.41
N ASP A 474 -13.54 21.76 3.67
CA ASP A 474 -14.29 22.51 4.69
C ASP A 474 -13.85 23.98 4.81
N GLY A 475 -12.96 24.46 3.95
CA GLY A 475 -12.45 25.84 3.91
C GLY A 475 -11.36 26.14 4.94
N LYS A 476 -10.81 25.14 5.65
CA LYS A 476 -9.71 25.33 6.59
C LYS A 476 -8.35 25.24 5.88
N ASP A 477 -7.35 25.91 6.44
CA ASP A 477 -5.97 25.73 5.97
C ASP A 477 -5.49 24.31 6.26
N ARG A 478 -4.96 23.66 5.23
CA ARG A 478 -4.45 22.29 5.28
C ARG A 478 -2.99 22.23 5.72
N ASN A 479 -2.27 23.35 5.67
CA ASN A 479 -0.88 23.42 6.10
C ASN A 479 -0.81 23.58 7.62
N THR A 480 -0.08 22.71 8.25
CA THR A 480 0.19 22.72 9.69
C THR A 480 1.56 23.32 9.95
N ASP A 481 1.76 23.92 11.13
CA ASP A 481 2.99 24.61 11.49
C ASP A 481 3.93 23.76 12.37
N THR A 482 3.39 22.71 12.99
CA THR A 482 4.12 21.84 13.91
C THR A 482 3.96 20.37 13.55
N HIS A 483 4.90 19.54 14.02
CA HIS A 483 4.79 18.09 13.88
C HIS A 483 3.52 17.55 14.57
N GLN A 484 3.22 18.02 15.77
CA GLN A 484 2.03 17.56 16.52
C GLN A 484 0.73 17.89 15.78
N GLU A 485 0.60 19.09 15.21
CA GLU A 485 -0.59 19.43 14.40
C GLU A 485 -0.73 18.52 13.18
N GLU A 486 0.38 18.10 12.57
CA GLU A 486 0.34 17.17 11.44
C GLU A 486 -0.05 15.75 11.87
N VAL A 487 0.40 15.32 13.05
CA VAL A 487 -0.03 14.05 13.66
C VAL A 487 -1.52 14.07 13.98
N ASP A 488 -1.98 15.15 14.63
CA ASP A 488 -3.40 15.33 14.96
C ASP A 488 -4.27 15.34 13.69
N LYS A 489 -3.77 15.96 12.61
CA LYS A 489 -4.42 15.94 11.30
C LYS A 489 -4.55 14.52 10.75
N ILE A 490 -3.50 13.70 10.78
CA ILE A 490 -3.55 12.30 10.33
C ILE A 490 -4.64 11.55 11.08
N LEU A 491 -4.63 11.62 12.41
CA LEU A 491 -5.60 10.90 13.25
C LEU A 491 -7.03 11.38 12.99
N ASN A 492 -7.25 12.70 12.90
CA ASN A 492 -8.57 13.26 12.64
C ASN A 492 -9.10 12.88 11.24
N VAL A 493 -8.27 12.95 10.21
CA VAL A 493 -8.65 12.60 8.83
C VAL A 493 -9.04 11.13 8.74
N LEU A 494 -8.23 10.22 9.31
CA LEU A 494 -8.52 8.79 9.26
C LEU A 494 -9.74 8.42 10.08
N SER A 495 -9.92 9.02 11.27
CA SER A 495 -11.10 8.77 12.10
C SER A 495 -12.38 9.29 11.43
N GLU A 496 -12.39 10.54 10.93
CA GLU A 496 -13.58 11.13 10.29
C GLU A 496 -13.96 10.37 9.03
N HIS A 497 -12.97 10.06 8.16
CA HIS A 497 -13.22 9.29 6.95
C HIS A 497 -13.64 7.86 7.26
N GLY A 498 -12.99 7.21 8.25
CA GLY A 498 -13.36 5.86 8.70
C GLY A 498 -14.79 5.79 9.20
N VAL A 499 -15.24 6.75 10.01
CA VAL A 499 -16.65 6.84 10.48
C VAL A 499 -17.60 7.04 9.30
N TRP A 500 -17.25 7.89 8.33
CA TRP A 500 -18.07 8.05 7.14
C TRP A 500 -18.18 6.76 6.32
N LEU A 501 -17.06 6.05 6.12
CA LEU A 501 -17.06 4.76 5.43
C LEU A 501 -17.88 3.69 6.19
N ASP A 502 -17.83 3.67 7.52
CA ASP A 502 -18.64 2.76 8.35
C ASP A 502 -20.14 2.89 8.05
N GLU A 503 -20.60 4.10 7.76
CA GLU A 503 -22.01 4.42 7.53
C GLU A 503 -22.43 4.40 6.07
N HIS A 504 -21.51 4.65 5.12
CA HIS A 504 -21.84 4.97 3.73
C HIS A 504 -21.12 4.13 2.67
N LEU A 505 -20.31 3.15 3.05
CA LEU A 505 -19.59 2.32 2.06
C LEU A 505 -20.55 1.56 1.12
N ASP A 506 -21.79 1.32 1.55
CA ASP A 506 -22.85 0.74 0.71
C ASP A 506 -23.24 1.64 -0.47
N SER A 507 -22.88 2.94 -0.44
CA SER A 507 -23.03 3.85 -1.57
C SER A 507 -22.30 3.38 -2.83
N LEU A 508 -21.27 2.52 -2.69
CA LEU A 508 -20.57 1.90 -3.81
C LEU A 508 -21.51 1.09 -4.72
N TYR A 509 -22.66 0.61 -4.21
CA TYR A 509 -23.65 -0.06 -5.03
C TYR A 509 -24.32 0.85 -6.09
N GLN A 510 -24.18 2.18 -5.99
CA GLN A 510 -24.66 3.10 -7.02
C GLN A 510 -23.97 2.87 -8.39
N PHE A 511 -22.74 2.35 -8.40
CA PHE A 511 -21.97 2.09 -9.63
C PHE A 511 -22.36 0.81 -10.36
N LYS A 512 -23.21 0.02 -9.76
CA LYS A 512 -23.65 -1.27 -10.27
C LYS A 512 -24.20 -1.20 -11.68
N MET A 513 -23.80 -2.19 -12.49
CA MET A 513 -24.31 -2.36 -13.86
C MET A 513 -25.82 -2.60 -13.85
N LEU A 514 -26.59 -1.72 -14.50
CA LEU A 514 -28.04 -1.86 -14.62
C LEU A 514 -28.37 -2.67 -15.87
N SER A 515 -28.58 -4.00 -15.74
CA SER A 515 -29.25 -4.80 -16.75
C SER A 515 -30.66 -5.18 -16.29
N LEU A 516 -31.56 -5.51 -17.22
CA LEU A 516 -32.90 -5.99 -16.88
C LEU A 516 -32.86 -7.30 -16.06
N ASP A 517 -31.81 -8.09 -16.22
CA ASP A 517 -31.56 -9.33 -15.46
C ASP A 517 -30.92 -9.05 -14.09
N ASP A 518 -30.29 -7.88 -13.89
CA ASP A 518 -29.69 -7.47 -12.61
C ASP A 518 -30.71 -7.22 -11.50
N ALA A 519 -31.96 -6.89 -11.83
CA ALA A 519 -33.02 -6.81 -10.84
C ALA A 519 -33.21 -8.16 -10.11
N THR A 520 -32.95 -9.26 -10.82
CA THR A 520 -32.98 -10.62 -10.27
C THR A 520 -31.71 -10.96 -9.48
N ALA A 521 -30.52 -10.56 -9.95
CA ALA A 521 -29.25 -10.74 -9.24
C ALA A 521 -29.19 -9.87 -7.98
N TYR A 522 -29.65 -8.62 -8.06
CA TYR A 522 -29.73 -7.71 -6.90
C TYR A 522 -30.74 -8.21 -5.85
N SER A 523 -31.87 -8.76 -6.27
CA SER A 523 -32.79 -9.39 -5.34
C SER A 523 -32.18 -10.61 -4.66
N GLN A 524 -31.19 -11.25 -5.29
CA GLN A 524 -30.45 -12.39 -4.71
C GLN A 524 -29.28 -11.95 -3.80
N THR A 525 -28.67 -10.78 -4.01
CA THR A 525 -27.57 -10.26 -3.19
C THR A 525 -28.04 -9.46 -1.99
N ASN A 526 -29.23 -8.86 -2.03
CA ASN A 526 -29.85 -8.19 -0.88
C ASN A 526 -30.52 -9.22 0.07
N LYS A 527 -29.75 -10.26 0.42
CA LYS A 527 -30.19 -11.41 1.21
C LYS A 527 -30.49 -11.10 2.67
N LYS A 528 -30.11 -9.94 3.22
CA LYS A 528 -30.44 -9.57 4.61
C LYS A 528 -31.95 -9.56 4.84
N ASP A 529 -32.71 -8.99 3.90
CA ASP A 529 -34.17 -8.92 4.02
C ASP A 529 -34.85 -10.25 3.70
N TYR A 530 -34.33 -11.01 2.73
CA TYR A 530 -34.89 -12.32 2.39
C TYR A 530 -34.60 -13.39 3.45
N ARG A 531 -33.47 -13.34 4.14
CA ARG A 531 -33.17 -14.29 5.24
C ARG A 531 -34.13 -14.10 6.41
N SER A 532 -34.42 -12.85 6.80
CA SER A 532 -35.43 -12.54 7.80
C SER A 532 -36.84 -12.88 7.32
N ALA A 533 -37.19 -12.57 6.08
CA ALA A 533 -38.49 -12.92 5.51
C ALA A 533 -38.67 -14.45 5.36
N LEU A 534 -37.67 -15.17 4.87
CA LEU A 534 -37.67 -16.63 4.79
C LEU A 534 -37.70 -17.27 6.19
N ALA A 535 -36.97 -16.73 7.18
CA ALA A 535 -37.03 -17.21 8.54
C ALA A 535 -38.44 -17.02 9.14
N VAL A 536 -39.09 -15.88 8.91
CA VAL A 536 -40.48 -15.63 9.33
C VAL A 536 -41.45 -16.57 8.64
N VAL A 537 -41.30 -16.80 7.33
CA VAL A 537 -42.13 -17.77 6.60
C VAL A 537 -41.91 -19.20 7.12
N PHE A 538 -40.67 -19.58 7.39
CA PHE A 538 -40.31 -20.90 7.94
C PHE A 538 -40.91 -21.09 9.36
N ILE A 539 -40.81 -20.09 10.21
CA ILE A 539 -41.41 -20.11 11.56
C ILE A 539 -42.93 -20.19 11.44
N ALA A 540 -43.54 -19.45 10.53
CA ALA A 540 -45.00 -19.49 10.34
C ALA A 540 -45.46 -20.86 9.82
N VAL A 541 -44.79 -21.44 8.83
CA VAL A 541 -45.07 -22.78 8.29
C VAL A 541 -44.83 -23.83 9.39
N PHE A 542 -43.79 -23.74 10.18
CA PHE A 542 -43.52 -24.63 11.31
C PHE A 542 -44.61 -24.55 12.36
N LEU A 543 -45.03 -23.36 12.77
CA LEU A 543 -46.12 -23.16 13.75
C LEU A 543 -47.47 -23.69 13.24
N ILE A 544 -47.77 -23.50 11.96
CA ILE A 544 -48.95 -24.05 11.30
C ILE A 544 -48.90 -25.58 11.30
N SER A 545 -47.76 -26.17 10.96
CA SER A 545 -47.57 -27.62 10.96
C SER A 545 -47.72 -28.23 12.37
N VAL A 546 -47.12 -27.59 13.38
CA VAL A 546 -47.28 -28.01 14.79
C VAL A 546 -48.74 -27.90 15.23
N LYS A 547 -49.43 -26.83 14.86
CA LYS A 547 -50.83 -26.64 15.19
C LYS A 547 -51.74 -27.69 14.50
N LEU A 548 -51.44 -28.09 13.29
CA LEU A 548 -52.13 -29.14 12.58
C LEU A 548 -51.92 -30.53 13.22
N VAL A 549 -50.68 -30.82 13.65
CA VAL A 549 -50.33 -32.06 14.33
C VAL A 549 -51.05 -32.14 15.69
N LEU A 550 -51.01 -31.08 16.49
CA LEU A 550 -51.66 -31.01 17.80
C LEU A 550 -53.22 -31.08 17.69
N LYS A 551 -53.78 -30.53 16.62
CA LYS A 551 -55.22 -30.67 16.35
C LYS A 551 -55.61 -32.11 15.96
N TYR A 552 -54.73 -32.81 15.27
CA TYR A 552 -54.93 -34.22 14.84
C TYR A 552 -54.79 -35.19 16.03
N GLU A 553 -53.98 -34.86 17.03
CA GLU A 553 -53.86 -35.68 18.25
C GLU A 553 -55.02 -35.44 19.25
N SER A 554 -55.79 -34.37 19.06
CA SER A 554 -56.93 -34.00 19.96
C SER A 554 -58.30 -34.46 19.41
N GLU A 555 -58.38 -34.96 18.17
CA GLU A 555 -59.52 -35.63 17.56
C GLU A 555 -59.28 -37.15 17.51
#